data_c66ef03a6d68fc81dbf463f9a9d2c8fb
#
_entry.id   c66ef03a6d68fc81dbf463f9a9d2c8fb
#
_cell.length_a   1.000
_cell.length_b   1.000
_cell.length_c   1.000
_cell.angle_alpha   90.00
_cell.angle_beta   90.00
_cell.angle_gamma   90.00
#
_symmetry.space_group_name_H-M   'P 1'
#
loop_
_entity.id
_entity.type
_entity.pdbx_description
1 polymer ?
#
loop_
_entity_poly.entity_id
_entity_poly.type
_entity_poly.pdbx_seq_one_letter_code
_entity_poly.pdbx_strand_id
1 'polypeptide(L)'
;SVLLVATIGLTGCGQKQKTESTAEKADENHFVGEWIVEPEYAISKVGDENTLFVDGRGEKKAILGTVKGAIATVWQDWSITEGKQGDEKWGCIQEPEQLEETLGNLGITKDKEIILIGETLDGWGDDARLLWELRAAGYEDVKMVDGGWKVLKDSGIKTQFLASKPEPAEVKIDEIDYSHVMTTEELQKNYDEYKIVDVRTDEEYEGAILYDEAKGGHLPGAIHIRYTDLFDDAGYLKSNEELTKMFEDAGLSKDDEIVTYCTGGIRSAYTQLVMEMCGFEHTYNYDQSFWRWAVVGDVE
;
A
#
# COMPACT_ATOMS: atom_id res chain seq x y z
N SER A 1 -18.29 -78.54 7.71
CA SER A 1 -19.75 -78.29 7.72
C SER A 1 -20.11 -77.36 8.88
N VAL A 2 -20.46 -76.21 8.69
CA VAL A 2 -21.54 -75.39 9.23
C VAL A 2 -21.31 -73.96 8.82
N LEU A 3 -22.20 -73.46 7.97
CA LEU A 3 -22.34 -72.04 7.64
C LEU A 3 -22.86 -71.26 8.85
N LEU A 4 -22.30 -70.06 9.06
CA LEU A 4 -23.01 -69.02 9.79
C LEU A 4 -22.90 -67.72 9.01
N VAL A 5 -24.04 -67.21 8.60
CA VAL A 5 -24.29 -65.95 7.97
C VAL A 5 -24.40 -64.88 9.08
N ALA A 6 -23.64 -63.82 9.00
CA ALA A 6 -23.84 -62.66 9.85
C ALA A 6 -23.99 -61.42 8.97
N THR A 7 -25.14 -60.77 9.10
CA THR A 7 -25.59 -59.55 8.46
C THR A 7 -24.83 -58.31 8.99
N ILE A 8 -24.38 -57.48 8.08
CA ILE A 8 -23.70 -56.23 8.38
C ILE A 8 -24.72 -55.08 8.30
N GLY A 9 -24.89 -54.39 9.40
CA GLY A 9 -25.59 -53.12 9.47
C GLY A 9 -24.68 -51.97 9.08
N LEU A 10 -25.07 -51.18 8.05
CA LEU A 10 -24.47 -49.91 7.71
C LEU A 10 -24.95 -48.81 8.63
N THR A 11 -24.06 -48.20 9.37
CA THR A 11 -24.26 -46.85 9.94
C THR A 11 -23.19 -45.94 9.38
N GLY A 12 -23.61 -45.05 8.49
CA GLY A 12 -22.76 -43.98 7.94
C GLY A 12 -22.55 -42.90 8.98
N CYS A 13 -21.28 -42.64 9.28
CA CYS A 13 -20.87 -41.45 10.00
C CYS A 13 -19.91 -40.66 9.07
N GLY A 14 -20.43 -39.59 8.51
CA GLY A 14 -19.61 -38.68 7.66
C GLY A 14 -18.63 -37.92 8.53
N GLN A 15 -17.35 -38.30 8.44
CA GLN A 15 -16.28 -37.46 8.90
C GLN A 15 -15.95 -36.46 7.79
N LYS A 16 -16.23 -35.16 8.05
CA LYS A 16 -15.63 -34.07 7.33
C LYS A 16 -14.12 -34.10 7.58
N GLN A 17 -13.33 -34.49 6.59
CA GLN A 17 -11.91 -34.22 6.59
C GLN A 17 -11.73 -32.70 6.58
N LYS A 18 -11.24 -32.16 7.69
CA LYS A 18 -10.58 -30.87 7.70
C LYS A 18 -9.33 -31.03 6.84
N THR A 19 -9.30 -30.39 5.71
CA THR A 19 -8.04 -30.07 5.00
C THR A 19 -7.27 -29.14 5.94
N GLU A 20 -6.31 -29.68 6.65
CA GLU A 20 -5.24 -28.89 7.24
C GLU A 20 -4.47 -28.29 6.06
N SER A 21 -4.62 -26.98 5.87
CA SER A 21 -3.69 -26.18 5.11
C SER A 21 -2.32 -26.40 5.70
N THR A 22 -1.43 -27.04 4.95
CA THR A 22 0.00 -27.00 5.20
C THR A 22 0.44 -25.56 5.00
N ALA A 23 0.40 -24.76 6.07
CA ALA A 23 1.18 -23.55 6.11
C ALA A 23 2.64 -24.02 5.97
N GLU A 24 3.24 -23.80 4.80
CA GLU A 24 4.68 -23.80 4.64
C GLU A 24 5.21 -22.88 5.74
N LYS A 25 6.22 -23.34 6.48
CA LYS A 25 6.94 -22.50 7.42
C LYS A 25 7.44 -21.30 6.60
N ALA A 26 6.87 -20.12 6.82
CA ALA A 26 7.40 -18.89 6.31
C ALA A 26 8.89 -18.85 6.71
N ASP A 27 9.75 -18.57 5.76
CA ASP A 27 11.16 -18.31 6.03
C ASP A 27 11.18 -17.10 6.97
N GLU A 28 11.73 -17.25 8.18
CA GLU A 28 11.63 -16.26 9.27
C GLU A 28 12.28 -14.90 8.91
N ASN A 29 12.84 -14.78 7.71
CA ASN A 29 13.57 -13.61 7.21
C ASN A 29 12.84 -12.77 6.16
N HIS A 30 11.62 -13.12 5.75
CA HIS A 30 10.86 -12.36 4.76
C HIS A 30 9.64 -11.69 5.36
N PHE A 31 9.27 -10.53 4.80
CA PHE A 31 8.01 -9.87 5.15
C PHE A 31 6.83 -10.68 4.62
N VAL A 32 5.81 -10.87 5.45
CA VAL A 32 4.57 -11.54 5.07
C VAL A 32 3.40 -10.61 5.35
N GLY A 33 2.59 -10.35 4.35
CA GLY A 33 1.43 -9.48 4.48
C GLY A 33 0.37 -9.75 3.40
N GLU A 34 -0.82 -9.31 3.67
CA GLU A 34 -1.97 -9.53 2.80
C GLU A 34 -1.78 -8.88 1.42
N TRP A 35 -1.13 -7.70 1.39
CA TRP A 35 -1.00 -6.88 0.19
C TRP A 35 0.40 -6.89 -0.42
N ILE A 36 1.28 -7.72 0.09
CA ILE A 36 2.66 -7.86 -0.40
C ILE A 36 2.83 -9.23 -1.05
N VAL A 37 3.50 -9.28 -2.21
CA VAL A 37 3.84 -10.52 -2.88
C VAL A 37 5.31 -10.54 -3.25
N GLU A 38 5.90 -11.75 -3.19
CA GLU A 38 7.25 -11.97 -3.66
C GLU A 38 7.37 -11.78 -5.18
N PRO A 39 8.54 -11.40 -5.70
CA PRO A 39 8.76 -11.23 -7.14
C PRO A 39 8.37 -12.44 -7.97
N GLU A 40 8.59 -13.67 -7.48
CA GLU A 40 8.25 -14.92 -8.14
C GLU A 40 6.75 -15.06 -8.37
N TYR A 41 5.95 -14.62 -7.41
CA TYR A 41 4.49 -14.58 -7.58
C TYR A 41 4.11 -13.68 -8.75
N ALA A 42 4.59 -12.44 -8.77
CA ALA A 42 4.33 -11.49 -9.85
C ALA A 42 4.82 -12.02 -11.20
N ILE A 43 6.00 -12.66 -11.24
CA ILE A 43 6.54 -13.30 -12.46
C ILE A 43 5.57 -14.38 -12.98
N SER A 44 4.98 -15.17 -12.11
CA SER A 44 4.04 -16.24 -12.48
C SER A 44 2.75 -15.72 -13.10
N LYS A 45 2.40 -14.46 -12.84
CA LYS A 45 1.16 -13.82 -13.31
C LYS A 45 1.30 -13.11 -14.66
N VAL A 46 2.51 -13.00 -15.20
CA VAL A 46 2.70 -12.30 -16.48
C VAL A 46 2.01 -13.02 -17.63
N GLY A 47 0.98 -12.41 -18.17
CA GLY A 47 0.16 -12.96 -19.27
C GLY A 47 -1.09 -13.70 -18.80
N ASP A 48 -1.40 -13.67 -17.51
CA ASP A 48 -2.70 -14.11 -16.98
C ASP A 48 -3.78 -13.07 -17.35
N GLU A 49 -4.88 -13.52 -17.94
CA GLU A 49 -5.99 -12.64 -18.39
C GLU A 49 -6.76 -12.03 -17.21
N ASN A 50 -6.67 -12.63 -16.03
CA ASN A 50 -7.31 -12.17 -14.80
C ASN A 50 -6.41 -11.27 -13.96
N THR A 51 -5.18 -10.99 -14.38
CA THR A 51 -4.25 -10.13 -13.68
C THR A 51 -3.92 -8.89 -14.50
N LEU A 52 -4.00 -7.73 -13.88
CA LEU A 52 -3.57 -6.45 -14.46
C LEU A 52 -2.36 -5.91 -13.68
N PHE A 53 -1.26 -5.71 -14.39
CA PHE A 53 -0.11 -4.99 -13.85
C PHE A 53 -0.26 -3.49 -14.05
N VAL A 54 -0.06 -2.72 -12.98
CA VAL A 54 -0.14 -1.26 -12.99
C VAL A 54 1.18 -0.67 -12.51
N ASP A 55 1.86 0.04 -13.39
CA ASP A 55 3.12 0.70 -13.09
C ASP A 55 2.85 2.11 -12.51
N GLY A 56 2.89 2.23 -11.18
CA GLY A 56 2.67 3.46 -10.44
C GLY A 56 3.79 4.49 -10.59
N ARG A 57 4.91 4.11 -11.21
CA ARG A 57 6.04 5.02 -11.48
C ARG A 57 5.74 5.99 -12.64
N GLY A 58 4.68 5.74 -13.37
CA GLY A 58 4.20 6.55 -14.49
C GLY A 58 4.91 6.30 -15.82
N GLU A 59 4.34 6.87 -16.89
CA GLU A 59 4.81 6.66 -18.27
C GLU A 59 6.28 7.04 -18.48
N LYS A 60 6.76 8.09 -17.81
CA LYS A 60 8.15 8.58 -17.95
C LYS A 60 9.18 7.56 -17.48
N LYS A 61 8.87 6.74 -16.48
CA LYS A 61 9.74 5.64 -16.01
C LYS A 61 9.46 4.36 -16.79
N ALA A 62 8.21 4.08 -17.09
CA ALA A 62 7.79 2.91 -17.87
C ALA A 62 8.44 2.87 -19.27
N ILE A 63 8.74 4.02 -19.89
CA ILE A 63 9.45 4.09 -21.18
C ILE A 63 10.87 3.47 -21.13
N LEU A 64 11.47 3.44 -19.94
CA LEU A 64 12.78 2.82 -19.69
C LEU A 64 12.69 1.33 -19.36
N GLY A 65 11.48 0.80 -19.28
CA GLY A 65 11.15 -0.58 -18.97
C GLY A 65 10.05 -0.70 -17.93
N THR A 66 9.09 -1.56 -18.23
CA THR A 66 7.98 -1.95 -17.33
C THR A 66 7.67 -3.43 -17.54
N VAL A 67 6.79 -3.99 -16.72
CA VAL A 67 6.32 -5.37 -16.87
C VAL A 67 5.56 -5.51 -18.20
N LYS A 68 5.78 -6.63 -18.90
CA LYS A 68 5.06 -6.91 -20.15
C LYS A 68 3.55 -6.96 -19.92
N GLY A 69 2.82 -6.08 -20.59
CA GLY A 69 1.37 -5.95 -20.47
C GLY A 69 0.93 -4.88 -19.47
N ALA A 70 1.83 -4.34 -18.64
CA ALA A 70 1.47 -3.31 -17.66
C ALA A 70 0.99 -2.01 -18.32
N ILE A 71 -0.02 -1.41 -17.74
CA ILE A 71 -0.38 0.01 -17.94
C ILE A 71 0.46 0.87 -16.99
N ALA A 72 0.50 2.18 -17.21
CA ALA A 72 1.19 3.11 -16.32
C ALA A 72 0.29 4.28 -15.92
N THR A 73 0.43 4.72 -14.68
CA THR A 73 -0.27 5.85 -14.09
C THR A 73 0.60 6.47 -12.99
N VAL A 74 0.19 7.59 -12.45
CA VAL A 74 0.81 8.22 -11.28
C VAL A 74 -0.27 8.52 -10.24
N TRP A 75 0.10 8.57 -8.97
CA TRP A 75 -0.84 8.83 -7.88
C TRP A 75 -1.62 10.15 -8.05
N GLN A 76 -1.01 11.15 -8.72
CA GLN A 76 -1.67 12.43 -8.99
C GLN A 76 -2.91 12.30 -9.90
N ASP A 77 -2.93 11.28 -10.76
CA ASP A 77 -4.09 11.03 -11.64
C ASP A 77 -5.32 10.55 -10.84
N TRP A 78 -5.12 10.00 -9.63
CA TRP A 78 -6.14 9.43 -8.76
C TRP A 78 -6.52 10.34 -7.59
N SER A 79 -5.77 11.41 -7.40
CA SER A 79 -5.97 12.37 -6.31
C SER A 79 -6.52 13.69 -6.83
N ILE A 80 -7.11 14.50 -5.94
CA ILE A 80 -7.54 15.86 -6.26
C ILE A 80 -6.29 16.74 -6.36
N THR A 81 -6.01 17.26 -7.54
CA THR A 81 -4.83 18.09 -7.82
C THR A 81 -5.17 19.50 -8.34
N GLU A 82 -6.45 19.90 -8.30
CA GLU A 82 -6.85 21.26 -8.58
C GLU A 82 -6.32 22.22 -7.52
N GLY A 83 -5.72 23.35 -7.96
CA GLY A 83 -5.12 24.32 -7.07
C GLY A 83 -3.61 24.11 -6.91
N LYS A 84 -3.10 24.16 -5.69
CA LYS A 84 -1.68 23.99 -5.35
C LYS A 84 -1.50 23.17 -4.08
N GLN A 85 -0.29 22.64 -3.89
CA GLN A 85 0.08 21.96 -2.65
C GLN A 85 -0.26 22.81 -1.43
N GLY A 86 -0.89 22.18 -0.45
CA GLY A 86 -1.35 22.84 0.78
C GLY A 86 -2.76 23.44 0.72
N ASP A 87 -3.43 23.48 -0.42
CA ASP A 87 -4.86 23.78 -0.49
C ASP A 87 -5.66 22.65 0.17
N GLU A 88 -6.87 22.98 0.63
CA GLU A 88 -7.69 22.14 1.51
C GLU A 88 -7.99 20.73 0.99
N LYS A 89 -8.16 20.57 -0.31
CA LYS A 89 -8.45 19.26 -0.93
C LYS A 89 -7.29 18.70 -1.74
N TRP A 90 -6.20 19.44 -1.89
CA TRP A 90 -5.10 19.01 -2.72
C TRP A 90 -4.42 17.76 -2.14
N GLY A 91 -4.26 16.73 -2.96
CA GLY A 91 -3.66 15.44 -2.56
C GLY A 91 -4.64 14.43 -1.93
N CYS A 92 -5.91 14.83 -1.68
CA CYS A 92 -6.93 13.90 -1.19
C CYS A 92 -7.35 12.90 -2.27
N ILE A 93 -7.86 11.75 -1.84
CA ILE A 93 -8.55 10.78 -2.74
C ILE A 93 -9.67 11.52 -3.49
N GLN A 94 -9.85 11.19 -4.77
CA GLN A 94 -10.96 11.69 -5.57
C GLN A 94 -12.31 11.26 -5.00
N GLU A 95 -13.33 12.09 -5.25
CA GLU A 95 -14.73 11.70 -4.98
C GLU A 95 -15.11 10.46 -5.82
N PRO A 96 -16.08 9.63 -5.37
CA PRO A 96 -16.39 8.35 -6.03
C PRO A 96 -16.56 8.43 -7.53
N GLU A 97 -17.36 9.38 -8.02
CA GLU A 97 -17.66 9.52 -9.45
C GLU A 97 -16.42 9.87 -10.28
N GLN A 98 -15.52 10.69 -9.73
CA GLN A 98 -14.28 11.07 -10.40
C GLN A 98 -13.30 9.89 -10.43
N LEU A 99 -13.20 9.15 -9.33
CA LEU A 99 -12.35 7.96 -9.24
C LEU A 99 -12.86 6.82 -10.14
N GLU A 100 -14.21 6.64 -10.27
CA GLU A 100 -14.82 5.73 -11.24
C GLU A 100 -14.35 6.02 -12.67
N GLU A 101 -14.40 7.30 -13.06
CA GLU A 101 -13.95 7.73 -14.40
C GLU A 101 -12.45 7.46 -14.58
N THR A 102 -11.64 7.80 -13.60
CA THR A 102 -10.18 7.59 -13.63
C THR A 102 -9.83 6.11 -13.77
N LEU A 103 -10.34 5.27 -12.89
CA LEU A 103 -10.08 3.83 -12.90
C LEU A 103 -10.71 3.14 -14.12
N GLY A 104 -11.89 3.60 -14.54
CA GLY A 104 -12.56 3.12 -15.74
C GLY A 104 -11.75 3.38 -17.00
N ASN A 105 -11.20 4.59 -17.17
CA ASN A 105 -10.32 4.94 -18.28
C ASN A 105 -9.03 4.12 -18.31
N LEU A 106 -8.55 3.69 -17.15
CA LEU A 106 -7.37 2.81 -16.99
C LEU A 106 -7.73 1.31 -17.13
N GLY A 107 -9.01 0.95 -17.15
CA GLY A 107 -9.48 -0.44 -17.19
C GLY A 107 -9.17 -1.22 -15.92
N ILE A 108 -9.05 -0.53 -14.79
CA ILE A 108 -8.79 -1.12 -13.47
C ILE A 108 -10.13 -1.52 -12.86
N THR A 109 -10.47 -2.80 -12.97
CA THR A 109 -11.77 -3.35 -12.54
C THR A 109 -11.63 -4.28 -11.33
N LYS A 110 -12.70 -4.41 -10.54
CA LYS A 110 -12.71 -5.22 -9.29
C LYS A 110 -12.72 -6.75 -9.53
N ASP A 111 -12.92 -7.19 -10.76
CA ASP A 111 -12.92 -8.62 -11.14
C ASP A 111 -11.54 -9.16 -11.51
N LYS A 112 -10.52 -8.31 -11.47
CA LYS A 112 -9.12 -8.69 -11.72
C LYS A 112 -8.27 -8.54 -10.47
N GLU A 113 -7.27 -9.39 -10.37
CA GLU A 113 -6.14 -9.16 -9.48
C GLU A 113 -5.30 -7.99 -10.01
N ILE A 114 -5.05 -7.00 -9.18
CA ILE A 114 -4.23 -5.83 -9.52
C ILE A 114 -2.86 -5.99 -8.86
N ILE A 115 -1.80 -6.04 -9.66
CA ILE A 115 -0.42 -6.05 -9.16
C ILE A 115 0.23 -4.70 -9.47
N LEU A 116 0.50 -3.94 -8.41
CA LEU A 116 1.07 -2.61 -8.47
C LEU A 116 2.60 -2.68 -8.44
N ILE A 117 3.24 -1.81 -9.21
CA ILE A 117 4.69 -1.72 -9.32
C ILE A 117 5.11 -0.31 -8.92
N GLY A 118 5.97 -0.21 -7.92
CA GLY A 118 6.56 1.04 -7.46
C GLY A 118 8.07 0.97 -7.35
N GLU A 119 8.66 1.96 -6.73
CA GLU A 119 10.05 1.98 -6.30
C GLU A 119 10.13 2.16 -4.79
N THR A 120 10.99 1.38 -4.14
CA THR A 120 11.22 1.43 -2.69
C THR A 120 12.29 2.49 -2.36
N LEU A 121 13.56 2.12 -2.26
CA LEU A 121 14.65 3.00 -1.83
C LEU A 121 14.92 4.17 -2.79
N ASP A 122 14.73 3.97 -4.11
CA ASP A 122 14.96 4.97 -5.15
C ASP A 122 13.69 5.77 -5.52
N GLY A 123 12.61 5.60 -4.73
CA GLY A 123 11.31 6.23 -4.96
C GLY A 123 10.58 6.59 -3.67
N TRP A 124 9.28 6.70 -3.77
CA TRP A 124 8.41 7.09 -2.65
C TRP A 124 7.36 6.05 -2.29
N GLY A 125 7.36 4.86 -2.92
CA GLY A 125 6.32 3.85 -2.70
C GLY A 125 5.00 4.24 -3.34
N ASP A 126 5.04 4.72 -4.58
CA ASP A 126 3.84 5.13 -5.33
C ASP A 126 2.83 3.99 -5.45
N ASP A 127 3.30 2.74 -5.56
CA ASP A 127 2.48 1.52 -5.57
C ASP A 127 1.62 1.37 -4.30
N ALA A 128 2.19 1.63 -3.14
CA ALA A 128 1.43 1.57 -1.89
C ALA A 128 0.40 2.71 -1.78
N ARG A 129 0.70 3.90 -2.30
CA ARG A 129 -0.32 4.97 -2.38
C ARG A 129 -1.50 4.54 -3.23
N LEU A 130 -1.25 3.96 -4.41
CA LEU A 130 -2.29 3.46 -5.29
C LEU A 130 -3.06 2.28 -4.66
N LEU A 131 -2.36 1.37 -3.96
CA LEU A 131 -2.99 0.27 -3.23
C LEU A 131 -3.93 0.80 -2.14
N TRP A 132 -3.46 1.77 -1.37
CA TRP A 132 -4.24 2.40 -0.31
C TRP A 132 -5.54 3.05 -0.86
N GLU A 133 -5.47 3.73 -2.01
CA GLU A 133 -6.64 4.31 -2.68
C GLU A 133 -7.58 3.23 -3.24
N LEU A 134 -7.06 2.16 -3.84
CA LEU A 134 -7.87 1.05 -4.32
C LEU A 134 -8.61 0.33 -3.20
N ARG A 135 -7.94 0.12 -2.05
CA ARG A 135 -8.61 -0.45 -0.87
C ARG A 135 -9.75 0.45 -0.40
N ALA A 136 -9.51 1.76 -0.28
CA ALA A 136 -10.55 2.73 0.07
C ALA A 136 -11.73 2.71 -0.93
N ALA A 137 -11.47 2.43 -2.21
CA ALA A 137 -12.50 2.25 -3.25
C ALA A 137 -13.16 0.86 -3.28
N GLY A 138 -12.82 -0.02 -2.31
CA GLY A 138 -13.41 -1.34 -2.16
C GLY A 138 -12.87 -2.41 -3.11
N TYR A 139 -11.61 -2.32 -3.52
CA TYR A 139 -10.89 -3.38 -4.23
C TYR A 139 -10.28 -4.34 -3.21
N GLU A 140 -10.55 -5.64 -3.36
CA GLU A 140 -10.10 -6.68 -2.42
C GLU A 140 -8.80 -7.38 -2.90
N ASP A 141 -8.64 -7.58 -4.21
CA ASP A 141 -7.51 -8.32 -4.77
C ASP A 141 -6.47 -7.39 -5.38
N VAL A 142 -5.77 -6.68 -4.51
CA VAL A 142 -4.71 -5.72 -4.86
C VAL A 142 -3.43 -6.10 -4.14
N LYS A 143 -2.33 -6.15 -4.88
CA LYS A 143 -1.01 -6.51 -4.37
C LYS A 143 0.04 -5.49 -4.81
N MET A 144 1.08 -5.33 -4.02
CA MET A 144 2.32 -4.69 -4.42
C MET A 144 3.47 -5.69 -4.31
N VAL A 145 4.55 -5.47 -5.05
CA VAL A 145 5.68 -6.41 -5.11
C VAL A 145 6.73 -6.00 -4.10
N ASP A 146 7.15 -6.93 -3.23
CA ASP A 146 8.25 -6.68 -2.32
C ASP A 146 9.54 -6.36 -3.07
N GLY A 147 10.24 -5.32 -2.62
CA GLY A 147 11.42 -4.78 -3.30
C GLY A 147 11.14 -3.91 -4.54
N GLY A 148 9.88 -3.79 -4.96
CA GLY A 148 9.46 -2.93 -6.06
C GLY A 148 10.08 -3.30 -7.42
N TRP A 149 10.12 -2.31 -8.32
CA TRP A 149 10.58 -2.51 -9.70
C TRP A 149 12.00 -3.03 -9.81
N LYS A 150 12.91 -2.52 -8.99
CA LYS A 150 14.32 -2.90 -9.08
C LYS A 150 14.50 -4.39 -8.85
N VAL A 151 13.96 -4.89 -7.76
CA VAL A 151 14.05 -6.31 -7.38
C VAL A 151 13.30 -7.18 -8.38
N LEU A 152 12.08 -6.78 -8.76
CA LEU A 152 11.26 -7.50 -9.73
C LEU A 152 11.98 -7.66 -11.08
N LYS A 153 12.64 -6.62 -11.56
CA LYS A 153 13.44 -6.63 -12.78
C LYS A 153 14.66 -7.56 -12.65
N ASP A 154 15.38 -7.46 -11.53
CA ASP A 154 16.57 -8.27 -11.27
C ASP A 154 16.21 -9.75 -11.11
N SER A 155 15.00 -10.08 -10.66
CA SER A 155 14.43 -11.44 -10.60
C SER A 155 14.01 -12.00 -11.97
N GLY A 156 14.13 -11.21 -13.04
CA GLY A 156 13.97 -11.68 -14.41
C GLY A 156 12.55 -11.67 -14.96
N ILE A 157 11.68 -10.81 -14.44
CA ILE A 157 10.34 -10.62 -15.00
C ILE A 157 10.41 -10.23 -16.49
N LYS A 158 9.43 -10.67 -17.26
CA LYS A 158 9.33 -10.27 -18.68
C LYS A 158 8.97 -8.79 -18.76
N THR A 159 9.83 -8.03 -19.44
CA THR A 159 9.70 -6.59 -19.60
C THR A 159 9.34 -6.18 -21.01
N GLN A 160 8.85 -4.95 -21.15
CA GLN A 160 8.68 -4.23 -22.40
C GLN A 160 9.09 -2.76 -22.22
N PHE A 161 9.44 -2.09 -23.31
CA PHE A 161 9.54 -0.63 -23.35
C PHE A 161 8.16 -0.06 -23.63
N LEU A 162 7.84 1.06 -22.99
CA LEU A 162 6.53 1.70 -22.98
C LEU A 162 5.45 0.85 -22.26
N ALA A 163 4.59 1.51 -21.56
CA ALA A 163 3.41 0.90 -21.00
C ALA A 163 2.42 0.48 -22.10
N SER A 164 1.60 -0.49 -21.80
CA SER A 164 0.46 -0.86 -22.63
C SER A 164 -0.59 0.24 -22.61
N LYS A 165 -1.37 0.38 -23.67
CA LYS A 165 -2.53 1.26 -23.65
C LYS A 165 -3.59 0.65 -22.75
N PRO A 166 -4.19 1.43 -21.86
CA PRO A 166 -5.36 0.96 -21.11
C PRO A 166 -6.51 0.56 -22.05
N GLU A 167 -7.26 -0.43 -21.63
CA GLU A 167 -8.53 -0.82 -22.27
C GLU A 167 -9.66 -0.34 -21.33
N PRO A 168 -10.35 0.78 -21.65
CA PRO A 168 -11.37 1.35 -20.78
C PRO A 168 -12.49 0.35 -20.46
N ALA A 169 -12.95 0.36 -19.22
CA ALA A 169 -14.00 -0.49 -18.70
C ALA A 169 -14.97 0.31 -17.81
N GLU A 170 -16.15 -0.25 -17.56
CA GLU A 170 -17.08 0.32 -16.59
C GLU A 170 -16.63 -0.06 -15.17
N VAL A 171 -16.48 0.94 -14.31
CA VAL A 171 -16.13 0.79 -12.90
C VAL A 171 -17.22 1.42 -12.05
N LYS A 172 -17.54 0.79 -10.91
CA LYS A 172 -18.50 1.31 -9.94
C LYS A 172 -17.89 1.38 -8.56
N ILE A 173 -17.97 2.56 -7.93
CA ILE A 173 -17.53 2.84 -6.57
C ILE A 173 -18.74 3.43 -5.83
N ASP A 174 -19.34 2.63 -4.95
CA ASP A 174 -20.55 3.07 -4.23
C ASP A 174 -20.20 4.10 -3.15
N GLU A 175 -19.07 3.90 -2.46
CA GLU A 175 -18.55 4.79 -1.43
C GLU A 175 -17.03 4.63 -1.29
N ILE A 176 -16.37 5.63 -0.70
CA ILE A 176 -14.97 5.56 -0.28
C ILE A 176 -14.93 5.22 1.21
N ASP A 177 -14.16 4.20 1.57
CA ASP A 177 -13.86 3.87 2.96
C ASP A 177 -12.77 4.78 3.51
N TYR A 178 -13.15 5.68 4.41
CA TYR A 178 -12.23 6.62 5.07
C TYR A 178 -11.69 6.10 6.41
N SER A 179 -11.88 4.83 6.75
CA SER A 179 -11.48 4.26 8.05
C SER A 179 -9.98 4.36 8.33
N HIS A 180 -9.15 4.42 7.29
CA HIS A 180 -7.69 4.59 7.40
C HIS A 180 -7.18 5.94 6.87
N VAL A 181 -8.08 6.89 6.72
CA VAL A 181 -7.75 8.26 6.25
C VAL A 181 -7.78 9.22 7.43
N MET A 182 -6.70 9.94 7.65
CA MET A 182 -6.67 11.06 8.59
C MET A 182 -6.92 12.36 7.84
N THR A 183 -7.93 13.10 8.26
CA THR A 183 -8.19 14.45 7.75
C THR A 183 -7.48 15.51 8.58
N THR A 184 -7.19 16.67 7.99
CA THR A 184 -6.61 17.79 8.71
C THR A 184 -7.51 18.25 9.87
N GLU A 185 -8.82 18.28 9.64
CA GLU A 185 -9.79 18.73 10.67
C GLU A 185 -9.84 17.80 11.87
N GLU A 186 -9.85 16.48 11.62
CA GLU A 186 -9.85 15.46 12.68
C GLU A 186 -8.53 15.52 13.47
N LEU A 187 -7.41 15.57 12.75
CA LEU A 187 -6.10 15.64 13.37
C LEU A 187 -5.92 16.90 14.24
N GLN A 188 -6.37 18.09 13.77
CA GLN A 188 -6.30 19.32 14.53
C GLN A 188 -7.21 19.29 15.77
N LYS A 189 -8.37 18.67 15.67
CA LYS A 189 -9.35 18.61 16.75
C LYS A 189 -8.93 17.69 17.89
N ASN A 190 -8.34 16.54 17.56
CA ASN A 190 -8.05 15.46 18.51
C ASN A 190 -6.54 15.10 18.53
N TYR A 191 -5.67 16.08 18.29
CA TYR A 191 -4.23 15.89 18.10
C TYR A 191 -3.57 15.07 19.21
N ASP A 192 -3.91 15.33 20.46
CA ASP A 192 -3.34 14.67 21.64
C ASP A 192 -3.76 13.20 21.80
N GLU A 193 -4.74 12.73 21.01
CA GLU A 193 -5.20 11.33 21.03
C GLU A 193 -4.33 10.43 20.15
N TYR A 194 -3.53 11.02 19.25
CA TYR A 194 -2.76 10.30 18.25
C TYR A 194 -1.26 10.26 18.54
N LYS A 195 -0.63 9.16 18.19
CA LYS A 195 0.83 9.07 17.99
C LYS A 195 1.14 9.48 16.56
N ILE A 196 1.85 10.57 16.40
CA ILE A 196 2.18 11.12 15.08
C ILE A 196 3.52 10.58 14.64
N VAL A 197 3.60 10.00 13.44
CA VAL A 197 4.82 9.43 12.86
C VAL A 197 5.20 10.16 11.58
N ASP A 198 6.34 10.85 11.62
CA ASP A 198 6.96 11.46 10.46
C ASP A 198 7.84 10.44 9.73
N VAL A 199 7.53 10.17 8.46
CA VAL A 199 8.28 9.17 7.68
C VAL A 199 9.19 9.80 6.63
N ARG A 200 9.43 11.11 6.71
CA ARG A 200 10.29 11.87 5.81
C ARG A 200 11.78 11.61 6.10
N THR A 201 12.64 12.21 5.31
CA THR A 201 14.08 12.18 5.54
C THR A 201 14.47 13.01 6.77
N ASP A 202 15.70 12.77 7.28
CA ASP A 202 16.26 13.56 8.38
C ASP A 202 16.26 15.05 8.05
N GLU A 203 16.63 15.41 6.82
CA GLU A 203 16.67 16.79 6.37
C GLU A 203 15.30 17.48 6.35
N GLU A 204 14.25 16.77 5.88
CA GLU A 204 12.87 17.28 5.91
C GLU A 204 12.37 17.45 7.34
N TYR A 205 12.64 16.48 8.20
CA TYR A 205 12.27 16.52 9.64
C TYR A 205 12.95 17.69 10.35
N GLU A 206 14.22 17.92 10.07
CA GLU A 206 15.02 19.04 10.65
C GLU A 206 14.68 20.42 10.06
N GLY A 207 13.76 20.49 9.10
CA GLY A 207 13.20 21.74 8.60
C GLY A 207 13.63 22.16 7.20
N ALA A 208 14.27 21.30 6.41
CA ALA A 208 14.52 21.58 5.01
C ALA A 208 13.19 21.68 4.23
N ILE A 209 13.09 22.68 3.35
CA ILE A 209 11.97 22.84 2.41
C ILE A 209 12.47 22.33 1.06
N LEU A 210 12.02 21.14 0.66
CA LEU A 210 12.49 20.45 -0.53
C LEU A 210 11.44 20.36 -1.65
N TYR A 211 10.15 20.53 -1.31
CA TYR A 211 9.02 20.31 -2.19
C TYR A 211 8.00 21.45 -2.12
N ASP A 212 8.47 22.68 -1.98
CA ASP A 212 7.66 23.91 -1.93
C ASP A 212 6.69 23.99 -0.74
N GLU A 213 7.03 23.37 0.40
CA GLU A 213 6.25 23.46 1.64
C GLU A 213 6.22 24.90 2.15
N ALA A 214 5.11 25.31 2.76
CA ALA A 214 4.92 26.68 3.27
C ALA A 214 5.85 27.00 4.45
N LYS A 215 6.28 26.01 5.21
CA LYS A 215 7.22 26.09 6.34
C LYS A 215 8.08 24.83 6.37
N GLY A 216 9.28 24.90 6.93
CA GLY A 216 10.05 23.74 7.33
C GLY A 216 9.73 23.31 8.76
N GLY A 217 10.23 22.16 9.20
CA GLY A 217 9.98 21.56 10.51
C GLY A 217 9.14 20.29 10.41
N HIS A 218 8.55 19.89 11.53
CA HIS A 218 7.73 18.70 11.64
C HIS A 218 6.49 18.96 12.52
N LEU A 219 5.54 18.05 12.53
CA LEU A 219 4.36 18.12 13.39
C LEU A 219 4.80 18.01 14.86
N PRO A 220 4.24 18.82 15.80
CA PRO A 220 4.68 18.84 17.18
C PRO A 220 4.68 17.47 17.86
N GLY A 221 5.83 17.08 18.43
CA GLY A 221 5.98 15.79 19.11
C GLY A 221 5.99 14.55 18.20
N ALA A 222 6.16 14.72 16.89
CA ALA A 222 6.18 13.61 15.96
C ALA A 222 7.36 12.66 16.22
N ILE A 223 7.07 11.38 16.21
CA ILE A 223 8.06 10.31 16.24
C ILE A 223 8.65 10.18 14.83
N HIS A 224 9.98 10.25 14.72
CA HIS A 224 10.64 10.15 13.42
C HIS A 224 11.06 8.71 13.11
N ILE A 225 10.45 8.12 12.07
CA ILE A 225 10.79 6.81 11.52
C ILE A 225 10.82 6.96 10.00
N ARG A 226 12.02 7.00 9.41
CA ARG A 226 12.13 7.24 7.97
C ARG A 226 11.51 6.10 7.16
N TYR A 227 10.80 6.43 6.09
CA TYR A 227 10.28 5.46 5.13
C TYR A 227 11.35 4.45 4.66
N THR A 228 12.58 4.92 4.44
CA THR A 228 13.69 4.06 4.02
C THR A 228 14.16 3.06 5.08
N ASP A 229 13.83 3.29 6.35
CA ASP A 229 14.17 2.36 7.44
C ASP A 229 13.32 1.08 7.42
N LEU A 230 12.24 1.06 6.63
CA LEU A 230 11.42 -0.13 6.42
C LEU A 230 12.15 -1.23 5.63
N PHE A 231 13.15 -0.87 4.85
CA PHE A 231 13.77 -1.75 3.87
C PHE A 231 15.18 -2.18 4.28
N ASP A 232 15.61 -3.30 3.71
CA ASP A 232 17.01 -3.69 3.69
C ASP A 232 17.78 -2.97 2.56
N ASP A 233 19.09 -3.21 2.46
CA ASP A 233 19.96 -2.60 1.44
C ASP A 233 19.61 -3.00 -0.02
N ALA A 234 18.88 -4.10 -0.20
CA ALA A 234 18.42 -4.56 -1.51
C ALA A 234 17.08 -3.94 -1.91
N GLY A 235 16.36 -3.38 -0.94
CA GLY A 235 15.06 -2.74 -1.11
C GLY A 235 13.86 -3.62 -0.76
N TYR A 236 14.09 -4.83 -0.24
CA TYR A 236 13.02 -5.64 0.35
C TYR A 236 12.58 -5.10 1.70
N LEU A 237 11.33 -5.30 2.05
CA LEU A 237 10.87 -5.04 3.40
C LEU A 237 11.64 -5.92 4.41
N LYS A 238 12.03 -5.34 5.52
CA LYS A 238 12.50 -6.10 6.68
C LYS A 238 11.38 -7.03 7.17
N SER A 239 11.74 -8.10 7.87
CA SER A 239 10.75 -9.03 8.41
C SER A 239 9.72 -8.36 9.32
N ASN A 240 8.53 -8.96 9.45
CA ASN A 240 7.49 -8.46 10.36
C ASN A 240 8.00 -8.32 11.81
N GLU A 241 8.89 -9.21 12.26
CA GLU A 241 9.48 -9.15 13.60
C GLU A 241 10.40 -7.93 13.74
N GLU A 242 11.29 -7.69 12.78
CA GLU A 242 12.20 -6.53 12.78
C GLU A 242 11.44 -5.21 12.73
N LEU A 243 10.41 -5.12 11.86
CA LEU A 243 9.59 -3.92 11.74
C LEU A 243 8.72 -3.68 12.97
N THR A 244 8.07 -4.72 13.50
CA THR A 244 7.31 -4.60 14.75
C THR A 244 8.21 -4.09 15.87
N LYS A 245 9.40 -4.70 16.02
CA LYS A 245 10.37 -4.26 17.02
C LYS A 245 10.83 -2.81 16.81
N MET A 246 11.06 -2.40 15.57
CA MET A 246 11.45 -1.02 15.25
C MET A 246 10.37 -0.01 15.67
N PHE A 247 9.10 -0.31 15.40
CA PHE A 247 7.98 0.54 15.81
C PHE A 247 7.82 0.58 17.34
N GLU A 248 7.94 -0.55 18.01
CA GLU A 248 7.86 -0.64 19.47
C GLU A 248 9.06 0.08 20.16
N ASP A 249 10.27 -0.08 19.64
CA ASP A 249 11.47 0.63 20.13
C ASP A 249 11.34 2.15 19.96
N ALA A 250 10.59 2.63 18.95
CA ALA A 250 10.27 4.03 18.77
C ALA A 250 9.17 4.55 19.73
N GLY A 251 8.60 3.68 20.56
CA GLY A 251 7.60 4.02 21.57
C GLY A 251 6.16 3.88 21.10
N LEU A 252 5.91 3.14 20.02
CA LEU A 252 4.58 2.80 19.54
C LEU A 252 4.11 1.48 20.13
N SER A 253 2.80 1.37 20.36
CA SER A 253 2.12 0.15 20.80
C SER A 253 1.03 -0.20 19.78
N LYS A 254 0.69 -1.48 19.68
CA LYS A 254 -0.38 -1.97 18.77
C LYS A 254 -1.77 -1.42 19.12
N ASP A 255 -1.95 -0.96 20.35
CA ASP A 255 -3.19 -0.36 20.84
C ASP A 255 -3.23 1.18 20.64
N ASP A 256 -2.15 1.78 20.13
CA ASP A 256 -2.11 3.23 19.88
C ASP A 256 -2.88 3.61 18.61
N GLU A 257 -3.50 4.78 18.64
CA GLU A 257 -4.05 5.46 17.46
C GLU A 257 -2.88 6.17 16.74
N ILE A 258 -2.45 5.67 15.58
CA ILE A 258 -1.21 6.09 14.92
C ILE A 258 -1.52 6.80 13.62
N VAL A 259 -1.04 8.03 13.47
CA VAL A 259 -1.13 8.80 12.22
C VAL A 259 0.24 8.88 11.58
N THR A 260 0.37 8.34 10.37
CA THR A 260 1.58 8.50 9.56
C THR A 260 1.42 9.67 8.60
N TYR A 261 2.48 10.46 8.44
CA TYR A 261 2.52 11.51 7.43
C TYR A 261 3.92 11.60 6.77
N CYS A 262 3.93 12.11 5.54
CA CYS A 262 5.16 12.50 4.86
C CYS A 262 5.03 13.93 4.30
N THR A 263 5.46 14.19 3.09
CA THR A 263 5.23 15.50 2.45
C THR A 263 3.85 15.59 1.81
N GLY A 264 3.41 14.54 1.11
CA GLY A 264 2.13 14.50 0.37
C GLY A 264 1.38 13.17 0.43
N GLY A 265 1.59 12.34 1.46
CA GLY A 265 0.76 11.17 1.72
C GLY A 265 1.17 9.88 1.00
N ILE A 266 2.33 9.84 0.31
CA ILE A 266 2.75 8.67 -0.48
C ILE A 266 3.58 7.70 0.38
N ARG A 267 4.74 8.13 0.88
CA ARG A 267 5.60 7.33 1.79
C ARG A 267 4.85 6.91 3.05
N SER A 268 3.96 7.78 3.54
CA SER A 268 3.14 7.51 4.72
C SER A 268 2.05 6.48 4.46
N ALA A 269 1.45 6.42 3.27
CA ALA A 269 0.55 5.35 2.90
C ALA A 269 1.26 3.98 2.92
N TYR A 270 2.49 3.91 2.39
CA TYR A 270 3.31 2.70 2.47
C TYR A 270 3.55 2.28 3.93
N THR A 271 4.00 3.23 4.76
CA THR A 271 4.30 2.93 6.16
C THR A 271 3.05 2.52 6.94
N GLN A 272 1.90 3.17 6.69
CA GLN A 272 0.62 2.80 7.29
C GLN A 272 0.23 1.36 6.95
N LEU A 273 0.30 0.97 5.67
CA LEU A 273 0.01 -0.39 5.22
C LEU A 273 0.95 -1.43 5.86
N VAL A 274 2.24 -1.11 5.97
CA VAL A 274 3.21 -1.99 6.64
C VAL A 274 2.92 -2.13 8.12
N MET A 275 2.60 -1.05 8.82
CA MET A 275 2.20 -1.09 10.23
C MET A 275 0.96 -1.97 10.44
N GLU A 276 -0.05 -1.82 9.59
CA GLU A 276 -1.28 -2.63 9.64
C GLU A 276 -0.96 -4.12 9.44
N MET A 277 -0.13 -4.47 8.45
CA MET A 277 0.34 -5.86 8.24
C MET A 277 1.23 -6.39 9.37
N CYS A 278 1.83 -5.52 10.18
CA CYS A 278 2.53 -5.88 11.42
C CYS A 278 1.60 -5.97 12.65
N GLY A 279 0.29 -5.73 12.47
CA GLY A 279 -0.73 -5.85 13.51
C GLY A 279 -0.95 -4.60 14.35
N PHE A 280 -0.59 -3.42 13.83
CA PHE A 280 -1.00 -2.12 14.38
C PHE A 280 -2.31 -1.71 13.69
N GLU A 281 -3.46 -2.11 14.26
CA GLU A 281 -4.76 -2.04 13.57
C GLU A 281 -5.33 -0.61 13.48
N HIS A 282 -4.93 0.28 14.40
CA HIS A 282 -5.42 1.66 14.47
C HIS A 282 -4.43 2.62 13.82
N THR A 283 -4.23 2.47 12.52
CA THR A 283 -3.27 3.28 11.75
C THR A 283 -3.96 4.05 10.63
N TYR A 284 -3.54 5.30 10.47
CA TYR A 284 -4.15 6.24 9.52
C TYR A 284 -3.07 6.90 8.67
N ASN A 285 -3.32 7.01 7.38
CA ASN A 285 -2.52 7.85 6.51
C ASN A 285 -3.10 9.27 6.47
N TYR A 286 -2.31 10.27 6.83
CA TYR A 286 -2.64 11.67 6.60
C TYR A 286 -2.28 12.02 5.15
N ASP A 287 -3.24 11.90 4.23
CA ASP A 287 -3.01 11.98 2.79
C ASP A 287 -2.57 13.36 2.31
N GLN A 288 -3.10 14.45 2.90
CA GLN A 288 -2.65 15.82 2.63
C GLN A 288 -1.28 16.14 3.22
N SER A 289 -0.89 15.44 4.28
CA SER A 289 0.41 15.42 4.92
C SER A 289 0.99 16.81 5.23
N PHE A 290 2.32 16.93 5.16
CA PHE A 290 3.01 18.14 5.58
C PHE A 290 2.72 19.34 4.66
N TRP A 291 2.41 19.13 3.37
CA TRP A 291 2.00 20.25 2.52
C TRP A 291 0.82 21.02 3.11
N ARG A 292 -0.19 20.30 3.58
CA ARG A 292 -1.37 20.94 4.21
C ARG A 292 -1.05 21.44 5.61
N TRP A 293 -0.41 20.61 6.44
CA TRP A 293 -0.09 20.97 7.81
C TRP A 293 0.78 22.22 7.91
N ALA A 294 1.78 22.38 7.06
CA ALA A 294 2.66 23.56 7.03
C ALA A 294 1.91 24.87 6.73
N VAL A 295 0.70 24.80 6.17
CA VAL A 295 -0.15 25.99 5.94
C VAL A 295 -1.00 26.30 7.19
N VAL A 296 -1.56 25.29 7.85
CA VAL A 296 -2.63 25.48 8.85
C VAL A 296 -2.25 25.10 10.28
N GLY A 297 -1.18 24.35 10.48
CA GLY A 297 -0.74 23.85 11.78
C GLY A 297 0.50 24.55 12.30
N ASP A 298 0.81 24.25 13.57
CA ASP A 298 2.08 24.61 14.20
C ASP A 298 3.16 23.57 13.82
N VAL A 299 4.43 23.98 13.82
CA VAL A 299 5.58 23.13 13.53
C VAL A 299 6.66 23.32 14.59
N GLU A 300 7.44 22.27 14.81
CA GLU A 300 8.67 22.25 15.62
C GLU A 300 9.90 22.13 14.74
#